data_5d71d893c563a70abb93af6289d76312
#
_entry.id   5d71d893c563a70abb93af6289d76312
#
_cell.length_a   1.000
_cell.length_b   1.000
_cell.length_c   1.000
_cell.angle_alpha   90.00
_cell.angle_beta   90.00
_cell.angle_gamma   90.00
#
_symmetry.space_group_name_H-M   'P 1'
#
loop_
_entity.id
_entity.type
_entity.pdbx_description
1 polymer ?
#
loop_
_entity_poly.entity_id
_entity_poly.type
_entity_poly.pdbx_seq_one_letter_code
_entity_poly.pdbx_strand_id
1 'polypeptide(L)'
;PETFHIENMASYRYKNTDIVIDLCGFEQEPSGENLLSGFRINGGQPATWQRVTRYPGPLRLELFSGPAGKVWRLKEPASWLDTIYGDTWQIPDPGFDTIIGAHNLIGFSSLTRWYAYSRIINSWLEGYWEKALQLTRQVLERHVPNDQLLIKIAHTLELNLRTRNIKP
;
A
#
# COMPACT_ATOMS: atom_id res chain seq x y z
N PRO A 1 27.14 12.81 5.02
CA PRO A 1 25.70 12.65 4.87
C PRO A 1 25.48 11.57 3.83
N GLU A 2 24.86 10.45 4.26
CA GLU A 2 24.45 9.38 3.36
C GLU A 2 23.42 9.99 2.43
N THR A 3 23.73 10.05 1.15
CA THR A 3 22.79 10.46 0.11
C THR A 3 21.83 9.32 -0.11
N PHE A 4 20.59 9.47 0.35
CA PHE A 4 19.52 8.55 0.01
C PHE A 4 19.17 8.75 -1.47
N HIS A 5 19.54 7.81 -2.31
CA HIS A 5 19.09 7.77 -3.68
C HIS A 5 17.71 7.09 -3.71
N ILE A 6 16.70 7.83 -4.14
CA ILE A 6 15.42 7.23 -4.57
C ILE A 6 15.66 6.69 -5.97
N GLU A 7 16.22 5.49 -6.05
CA GLU A 7 16.61 4.91 -7.35
C GLU A 7 15.40 4.42 -8.15
N ASN A 8 14.25 4.21 -7.51
CA ASN A 8 13.12 3.48 -8.10
C ASN A 8 11.86 4.32 -8.30
N MET A 9 11.88 5.60 -7.93
CA MET A 9 10.69 6.44 -8.07
C MET A 9 11.07 7.81 -8.61
N ALA A 10 10.29 8.28 -9.60
CA ALA A 10 10.36 9.63 -10.09
C ALA A 10 8.96 10.17 -10.28
N SER A 11 8.70 11.37 -9.77
CA SER A 11 7.42 12.06 -9.92
C SER A 11 7.55 13.19 -10.92
N TYR A 12 6.66 13.23 -11.89
CA TYR A 12 6.61 14.26 -12.92
C TYR A 12 5.26 14.97 -12.87
N ARG A 13 5.30 16.29 -12.82
CA ARG A 13 4.10 17.11 -13.04
C ARG A 13 3.90 17.35 -14.54
N TYR A 14 2.72 17.03 -15.04
CA TYR A 14 2.39 17.23 -16.44
C TYR A 14 2.14 18.73 -16.70
N LYS A 15 3.18 19.40 -17.26
CA LYS A 15 3.18 20.83 -17.61
C LYS A 15 2.48 21.68 -16.52
N ASN A 16 1.62 22.60 -16.88
CA ASN A 16 0.95 23.51 -15.95
C ASN A 16 -0.37 22.94 -15.40
N THR A 17 -0.41 21.66 -15.08
CA THR A 17 -1.58 20.97 -14.52
C THR A 17 -1.28 20.43 -13.13
N ASP A 18 -2.32 20.01 -12.39
CA ASP A 18 -2.17 19.30 -11.11
C ASP A 18 -2.00 17.78 -11.28
N ILE A 19 -1.86 17.32 -12.54
CA ILE A 19 -1.63 15.90 -12.82
C ILE A 19 -0.18 15.56 -12.47
N VAL A 20 -0.01 14.63 -11.53
CA VAL A 20 1.28 14.04 -11.17
C VAL A 20 1.32 12.60 -11.68
N ILE A 21 2.42 12.25 -12.32
CA ILE A 21 2.69 10.90 -12.82
C ILE A 21 3.87 10.36 -12.03
N ASP A 22 3.64 9.30 -11.28
CA ASP A 22 4.68 8.59 -10.55
C ASP A 22 5.17 7.40 -11.38
N LEU A 23 6.48 7.39 -11.63
CA LEU A 23 7.17 6.26 -12.26
C LEU A 23 7.83 5.43 -11.17
N CYS A 24 7.44 4.18 -11.08
CA CYS A 24 7.98 3.23 -10.11
C CYS A 24 8.80 2.17 -10.83
N GLY A 25 10.06 2.04 -10.47
CA GLY A 25 10.94 0.97 -10.95
C GLY A 25 10.77 -0.28 -10.11
N PHE A 26 10.79 -1.44 -10.77
CA PHE A 26 10.82 -2.73 -10.11
C PHE A 26 12.22 -3.33 -10.20
N GLU A 27 12.63 -4.03 -9.16
CA GLU A 27 13.80 -4.88 -9.20
C GLU A 27 13.37 -6.32 -9.39
N GLN A 28 13.93 -6.98 -10.38
CA GLN A 28 13.69 -8.40 -10.60
C GLN A 28 14.63 -9.24 -9.74
N GLU A 29 14.07 -10.11 -8.92
CA GLU A 29 14.83 -11.10 -8.16
C GLU A 29 15.29 -12.27 -9.04
N PRO A 30 16.30 -13.02 -8.61
CA PRO A 30 16.73 -14.26 -9.30
C PRO A 30 15.60 -15.30 -9.46
N SER A 31 14.59 -15.27 -8.58
CA SER A 31 13.38 -16.08 -8.68
C SER A 31 12.48 -15.71 -9.87
N GLY A 32 12.70 -14.54 -10.48
CA GLY A 32 11.86 -13.96 -11.52
C GLY A 32 10.75 -13.05 -10.97
N GLU A 33 10.53 -13.02 -9.66
CA GLU A 33 9.60 -12.10 -9.03
C GLU A 33 10.12 -10.66 -9.08
N ASN A 34 9.20 -9.68 -8.97
CA ASN A 34 9.55 -8.28 -9.00
C ASN A 34 9.31 -7.64 -7.64
N LEU A 35 10.28 -6.89 -7.16
CA LEU A 35 10.16 -6.12 -5.93
C LEU A 35 10.02 -4.64 -6.23
N LEU A 36 9.11 -4.00 -5.52
CA LEU A 36 9.00 -2.54 -5.42
C LEU A 36 9.40 -2.11 -4.01
N SER A 37 10.47 -1.33 -3.93
CA SER A 37 10.95 -0.70 -2.71
C SER A 37 11.23 0.77 -2.97
N GLY A 38 10.74 1.65 -2.11
CA GLY A 38 10.89 3.10 -2.28
C GLY A 38 12.32 3.60 -2.11
N PHE A 39 13.17 2.88 -1.37
CA PHE A 39 14.52 3.32 -1.06
C PHE A 39 15.50 2.17 -1.12
N ARG A 40 16.67 2.44 -1.69
CA ARG A 40 17.82 1.55 -1.67
C ARG A 40 19.05 2.31 -1.24
N ILE A 41 19.91 1.64 -0.53
CA ILE A 41 21.20 2.19 -0.14
C ILE A 41 22.26 1.55 -1.06
N ASN A 42 22.84 2.33 -1.95
CA ASN A 42 23.95 1.93 -2.82
C ASN A 42 23.70 0.63 -3.61
N GLY A 43 22.51 0.47 -4.22
CA GLY A 43 22.18 -0.72 -5.01
C GLY A 43 22.05 -2.01 -4.20
N GLY A 44 22.02 -1.94 -2.88
CA GLY A 44 21.89 -3.08 -1.98
C GLY A 44 20.45 -3.55 -1.79
N GLN A 45 20.27 -4.56 -0.95
CA GLN A 45 18.96 -5.04 -0.54
C GLN A 45 18.16 -3.90 0.12
N PRO A 46 16.81 -3.90 0.00
CA PRO A 46 15.98 -2.94 0.70
C PRO A 46 16.31 -2.91 2.19
N ALA A 47 16.44 -1.71 2.77
CA ALA A 47 16.66 -1.60 4.19
C ALA A 47 15.47 -2.20 4.97
N THR A 48 15.74 -2.84 6.09
CA THR A 48 14.73 -3.56 6.91
C THR A 48 13.59 -2.68 7.41
N TRP A 49 13.79 -1.37 7.45
CA TRP A 49 12.76 -0.39 7.84
C TRP A 49 11.82 0.01 6.69
N GLN A 50 12.16 -0.35 5.44
CA GLN A 50 11.37 0.04 4.26
C GLN A 50 10.09 -0.75 4.11
N ARG A 51 9.13 -0.15 3.38
CA ARG A 51 7.98 -0.86 2.85
C ARG A 51 8.39 -1.54 1.54
N VAL A 52 8.23 -2.84 1.47
CA VAL A 52 8.52 -3.64 0.29
C VAL A 52 7.28 -4.39 -0.15
N THR A 53 6.98 -4.38 -1.44
CA THR A 53 5.90 -5.16 -2.05
C THR A 53 6.48 -6.07 -3.12
N ARG A 54 5.95 -7.31 -3.19
CA ARG A 54 6.36 -8.32 -4.15
C ARG A 54 5.27 -8.51 -5.20
N TYR A 55 5.67 -8.63 -6.44
CA TYR A 55 4.77 -8.83 -7.57
C TYR A 55 5.17 -10.09 -8.34
N PRO A 56 4.22 -10.78 -8.98
CA PRO A 56 4.51 -11.96 -9.75
C PRO A 56 5.44 -11.64 -10.93
N GLY A 57 6.32 -12.55 -11.23
CA GLY A 57 7.21 -12.50 -12.38
C GLY A 57 6.90 -13.60 -13.40
N PRO A 58 7.52 -13.55 -14.56
CA PRO A 58 8.23 -12.39 -15.10
C PRO A 58 7.28 -11.28 -15.57
N LEU A 59 7.78 -10.03 -15.56
CA LEU A 59 7.03 -8.90 -16.10
C LEU A 59 6.87 -9.08 -17.63
N ARG A 60 5.63 -9.30 -18.07
CA ARG A 60 5.29 -9.43 -19.49
C ARG A 60 4.47 -8.24 -19.93
N LEU A 61 4.99 -7.53 -20.92
CA LEU A 61 4.32 -6.38 -21.51
C LEU A 61 3.84 -6.69 -22.92
N GLU A 62 2.74 -6.07 -23.30
CA GLU A 62 2.23 -6.08 -24.68
C GLU A 62 1.91 -4.66 -25.12
N LEU A 63 2.04 -4.40 -26.41
CA LEU A 63 1.67 -3.11 -27.01
C LEU A 63 0.17 -3.10 -27.25
N PHE A 64 -0.52 -2.16 -26.61
CA PHE A 64 -1.97 -1.96 -26.75
C PHE A 64 -2.26 -0.66 -27.48
N SER A 65 -3.22 -0.68 -28.43
CA SER A 65 -3.70 0.50 -29.12
C SER A 65 -5.04 0.94 -28.50
N GLY A 66 -5.03 2.10 -27.85
CA GLY A 66 -6.19 2.68 -27.21
C GLY A 66 -6.48 4.10 -27.71
N PRO A 67 -7.47 4.78 -27.14
CA PRO A 67 -7.83 6.16 -27.53
C PRO A 67 -6.68 7.17 -27.41
N ALA A 68 -5.76 6.93 -26.46
CA ALA A 68 -4.57 7.75 -26.23
C ALA A 68 -3.37 7.37 -27.13
N GLY A 69 -3.54 6.46 -28.09
CA GLY A 69 -2.49 5.94 -28.93
C GLY A 69 -1.97 4.56 -28.46
N LYS A 70 -0.73 4.26 -28.84
CA LYS A 70 -0.08 2.98 -28.49
C LYS A 70 0.59 3.11 -27.11
N VAL A 71 0.25 2.19 -26.20
CA VAL A 71 0.81 2.13 -24.84
C VAL A 71 1.25 0.71 -24.51
N TRP A 72 2.30 0.58 -23.73
CA TRP A 72 2.67 -0.70 -23.14
C TRP A 72 1.81 -0.97 -21.91
N ARG A 73 1.26 -2.17 -21.82
CA ARG A 73 0.50 -2.60 -20.65
C ARG A 73 0.93 -4.01 -20.22
N LEU A 74 0.59 -4.38 -19.00
CA LEU A 74 0.73 -5.77 -18.54
C LEU A 74 -0.12 -6.69 -19.42
N LYS A 75 0.48 -7.79 -19.89
CA LYS A 75 -0.23 -8.81 -20.68
C LYS A 75 -1.29 -9.53 -19.85
N GLU A 76 -1.00 -9.76 -18.58
CA GLU A 76 -1.86 -10.49 -17.65
C GLU A 76 -2.11 -9.65 -16.39
N PRO A 77 -2.88 -8.54 -16.48
CA PRO A 77 -3.07 -7.63 -15.37
C PRO A 77 -3.83 -8.25 -14.19
N ALA A 78 -4.69 -9.24 -14.44
CA ALA A 78 -5.50 -9.87 -13.40
C ALA A 78 -4.65 -10.49 -12.29
N SER A 79 -3.57 -11.18 -12.62
CA SER A 79 -2.67 -11.79 -11.63
C SER A 79 -1.98 -10.74 -10.74
N TRP A 80 -1.69 -9.58 -11.28
CA TRP A 80 -1.13 -8.46 -10.53
C TRP A 80 -2.16 -7.82 -9.60
N LEU A 81 -3.39 -7.65 -10.09
CA LEU A 81 -4.48 -7.11 -9.29
C LEU A 81 -4.86 -8.06 -8.15
N ASP A 82 -4.94 -9.36 -8.43
CA ASP A 82 -5.15 -10.39 -7.42
C ASP A 82 -4.05 -10.38 -6.34
N THR A 83 -2.79 -10.25 -6.77
CA THR A 83 -1.66 -10.15 -5.86
C THR A 83 -1.74 -8.94 -4.92
N ILE A 84 -2.28 -7.80 -5.38
CA ILE A 84 -2.38 -6.57 -4.58
C ILE A 84 -3.64 -6.57 -3.72
N TYR A 85 -4.79 -6.90 -4.32
CA TYR A 85 -6.11 -6.71 -3.72
C TYR A 85 -6.76 -8.00 -3.22
N GLY A 86 -6.20 -9.19 -3.59
CA GLY A 86 -6.80 -10.50 -3.35
C GLY A 86 -7.78 -10.92 -4.44
N ASP A 87 -8.36 -12.09 -4.26
CA ASP A 87 -9.29 -12.74 -5.20
C ASP A 87 -10.58 -11.95 -5.48
N THR A 88 -10.91 -11.02 -4.60
CA THR A 88 -12.08 -10.14 -4.72
C THR A 88 -11.78 -8.79 -5.37
N TRP A 89 -10.63 -8.61 -6.02
CA TRP A 89 -10.18 -7.33 -6.58
C TRP A 89 -11.15 -6.65 -7.54
N GLN A 90 -12.10 -7.39 -8.12
CA GLN A 90 -13.15 -6.85 -9.00
C GLN A 90 -14.27 -6.16 -8.22
N ILE A 91 -14.35 -6.35 -6.90
CA ILE A 91 -15.35 -5.76 -6.03
C ILE A 91 -14.72 -4.53 -5.36
N PRO A 92 -15.24 -3.30 -5.61
CA PRO A 92 -14.72 -2.12 -4.98
C PRO A 92 -14.77 -2.20 -3.45
N ASP A 93 -13.64 -2.01 -2.79
CA ASP A 93 -13.55 -1.88 -1.33
C ASP A 93 -13.12 -0.44 -0.98
N PRO A 94 -14.05 0.44 -0.56
CA PRO A 94 -13.74 1.82 -0.20
C PRO A 94 -12.86 1.92 1.05
N GLY A 95 -12.76 0.86 1.84
CA GLY A 95 -11.89 0.78 3.02
C GLY A 95 -10.48 0.28 2.73
N PHE A 96 -10.20 -0.15 1.49
CA PHE A 96 -8.89 -0.67 1.15
C PHE A 96 -7.80 0.40 1.23
N ASP A 97 -6.72 0.07 1.92
CA ASP A 97 -5.53 0.91 2.00
C ASP A 97 -4.33 0.18 1.39
N THR A 98 -3.81 0.70 0.28
CA THR A 98 -2.69 0.09 -0.46
C THR A 98 -1.39 0.00 0.33
N ILE A 99 -1.23 0.81 1.38
CA ILE A 99 0.01 0.83 2.16
C ILE A 99 0.05 -0.31 3.16
N ILE A 100 -1.08 -0.59 3.81
CA ILE A 100 -1.18 -1.56 4.91
C ILE A 100 -2.04 -2.77 4.57
N GLY A 101 -2.98 -2.63 3.62
CA GLY A 101 -3.93 -3.67 3.22
C GLY A 101 -3.48 -4.52 2.04
N ALA A 102 -2.41 -4.14 1.34
CA ALA A 102 -1.95 -4.88 0.16
C ALA A 102 -1.48 -6.30 0.53
N HIS A 103 -2.00 -7.29 -0.18
CA HIS A 103 -1.67 -8.71 0.06
C HIS A 103 -0.22 -9.04 -0.27
N ASN A 104 0.38 -8.29 -1.17
CA ASN A 104 1.76 -8.44 -1.61
C ASN A 104 2.79 -7.69 -0.74
N LEU A 105 2.37 -7.15 0.39
CA LEU A 105 3.27 -6.50 1.34
C LEU A 105 4.20 -7.53 2.00
N ILE A 106 5.50 -7.28 1.94
CA ILE A 106 6.52 -8.13 2.57
C ILE A 106 6.85 -7.58 3.95
N GLY A 107 6.44 -8.31 4.98
CA GLY A 107 6.71 -7.95 6.37
C GLY A 107 6.01 -6.66 6.81
N PHE A 108 6.18 -6.34 8.09
CA PHE A 108 5.63 -5.13 8.68
C PHE A 108 6.78 -4.28 9.25
N SER A 109 7.49 -3.63 8.33
CA SER A 109 8.66 -2.80 8.61
C SER A 109 8.33 -1.58 9.47
N SER A 110 9.34 -0.91 10.00
CA SER A 110 9.16 0.30 10.80
C SER A 110 8.43 1.40 10.03
N LEU A 111 8.73 1.58 8.74
CA LEU A 111 8.05 2.56 7.89
C LEU A 111 6.58 2.18 7.66
N THR A 112 6.28 0.91 7.37
CA THR A 112 4.90 0.43 7.20
C THR A 112 4.11 0.60 8.50
N ARG A 113 4.72 0.31 9.64
CA ARG A 113 4.11 0.52 10.96
C ARG A 113 3.80 1.98 11.20
N TRP A 114 4.74 2.87 10.90
CA TRP A 114 4.54 4.31 11.02
C TRP A 114 3.35 4.80 10.16
N TYR A 115 3.28 4.36 8.90
CA TYR A 115 2.14 4.68 8.04
C TYR A 115 0.83 4.15 8.61
N ALA A 116 0.79 2.91 9.08
CA ALA A 116 -0.42 2.32 9.65
C ALA A 116 -0.94 3.13 10.83
N TYR A 117 -0.09 3.42 11.81
CA TYR A 117 -0.48 4.23 12.97
C TYR A 117 -0.93 5.64 12.57
N SER A 118 -0.18 6.30 11.69
CA SER A 118 -0.54 7.65 11.23
C SER A 118 -1.91 7.67 10.56
N ARG A 119 -2.22 6.69 9.69
CA ARG A 119 -3.51 6.61 9.02
C ARG A 119 -4.66 6.31 9.97
N ILE A 120 -4.47 5.42 10.92
CA ILE A 120 -5.46 5.10 11.95
C ILE A 120 -5.77 6.34 12.79
N ILE A 121 -4.73 7.00 13.29
CA ILE A 121 -4.87 8.18 14.14
C ILE A 121 -5.52 9.34 13.37
N ASN A 122 -5.07 9.63 12.15
CA ASN A 122 -5.64 10.70 11.35
C ASN A 122 -7.12 10.44 11.05
N SER A 123 -7.48 9.21 10.62
CA SER A 123 -8.88 8.85 10.39
C SER A 123 -9.73 9.01 11.66
N TRP A 124 -9.17 8.67 12.82
CA TRP A 124 -9.85 8.86 14.10
C TRP A 124 -10.07 10.34 14.42
N LEU A 125 -9.02 11.16 14.31
CA LEU A 125 -9.08 12.60 14.60
C LEU A 125 -10.01 13.37 13.64
N GLU A 126 -10.08 12.94 12.38
CA GLU A 126 -10.96 13.50 11.36
C GLU A 126 -12.42 13.02 11.49
N GLY A 127 -12.71 12.13 12.45
CA GLY A 127 -14.07 11.62 12.69
C GLY A 127 -14.49 10.46 11.79
N TYR A 128 -13.59 9.89 10.99
CA TYR A 128 -13.83 8.69 10.18
C TYR A 128 -13.62 7.42 11.02
N TRP A 129 -14.42 7.26 12.06
CA TRP A 129 -14.20 6.25 13.09
C TRP A 129 -14.37 4.82 12.58
N GLU A 130 -15.33 4.56 11.69
CA GLU A 130 -15.51 3.27 11.04
C GLU A 130 -14.26 2.87 10.25
N LYS A 131 -13.71 3.81 9.47
CA LYS A 131 -12.47 3.60 8.72
C LYS A 131 -11.28 3.37 9.65
N ALA A 132 -11.16 4.16 10.70
CA ALA A 132 -10.09 3.97 11.69
C ALA A 132 -10.17 2.58 12.33
N LEU A 133 -11.37 2.11 12.69
CA LEU A 133 -11.59 0.78 13.25
C LEU A 133 -11.25 -0.33 12.24
N GLN A 134 -11.68 -0.18 10.98
CA GLN A 134 -11.37 -1.13 9.91
C GLN A 134 -9.86 -1.26 9.70
N LEU A 135 -9.14 -0.13 9.56
CA LEU A 135 -7.69 -0.12 9.43
C LEU A 135 -7.00 -0.77 10.64
N THR A 136 -7.47 -0.47 11.86
CA THR A 136 -6.90 -1.05 13.08
C THR A 136 -7.05 -2.56 13.09
N ARG A 137 -8.23 -3.08 12.74
CA ARG A 137 -8.48 -4.52 12.64
C ARG A 137 -7.62 -5.19 11.59
N GLN A 138 -7.50 -4.60 10.39
CA GLN A 138 -6.64 -5.11 9.32
C GLN A 138 -5.18 -5.25 9.79
N VAL A 139 -4.65 -4.24 10.47
CA VAL A 139 -3.27 -4.28 10.99
C VAL A 139 -3.10 -5.35 12.06
N LEU A 140 -4.05 -5.47 13.00
CA LEU A 140 -4.03 -6.50 14.03
C LEU A 140 -4.10 -7.90 13.42
N GLU A 141 -5.03 -8.15 12.51
CA GLU A 141 -5.26 -9.46 11.92
C GLU A 141 -4.08 -9.93 11.05
N ARG A 142 -3.50 -9.01 10.26
CA ARG A 142 -2.50 -9.38 9.24
C ARG A 142 -1.06 -9.28 9.71
N HIS A 143 -0.76 -8.38 10.65
CA HIS A 143 0.64 -8.02 10.92
C HIS A 143 1.06 -8.12 12.37
N VAL A 144 0.27 -7.62 13.30
CA VAL A 144 0.67 -7.49 14.71
C VAL A 144 -0.48 -7.84 15.66
N PRO A 145 -0.92 -9.09 15.72
CA PRO A 145 -2.12 -9.51 16.46
C PRO A 145 -2.07 -9.20 17.96
N ASN A 146 -0.88 -9.06 18.53
CA ASN A 146 -0.66 -8.83 19.96
C ASN A 146 -0.28 -7.38 20.30
N ASP A 147 -0.46 -6.42 19.38
CA ASP A 147 -0.15 -5.03 19.64
C ASP A 147 -1.15 -4.41 20.61
N GLN A 148 -0.73 -4.21 21.86
CA GLN A 148 -1.57 -3.74 22.94
C GLN A 148 -2.14 -2.34 22.72
N LEU A 149 -1.42 -1.47 22.00
CA LEU A 149 -1.90 -0.13 21.68
C LEU A 149 -3.03 -0.19 20.67
N LEU A 150 -2.87 -0.95 19.59
CA LEU A 150 -3.90 -1.12 18.58
C LEU A 150 -5.14 -1.83 19.13
N ILE A 151 -4.98 -2.81 20.00
CA ILE A 151 -6.10 -3.46 20.70
C ILE A 151 -6.90 -2.43 21.51
N LYS A 152 -6.24 -1.56 22.27
CA LYS A 152 -6.89 -0.49 23.01
C LYS A 152 -7.60 0.51 22.09
N ILE A 153 -6.97 0.89 20.99
CA ILE A 153 -7.56 1.79 19.99
C ILE A 153 -8.82 1.15 19.40
N ALA A 154 -8.76 -0.10 18.97
CA ALA A 154 -9.93 -0.82 18.43
C ALA A 154 -11.09 -0.83 19.42
N HIS A 155 -10.83 -1.20 20.67
CA HIS A 155 -11.85 -1.21 21.73
C HIS A 155 -12.47 0.18 21.96
N THR A 156 -11.63 1.21 22.00
CA THR A 156 -12.11 2.61 22.20
C THR A 156 -12.98 3.05 21.03
N LEU A 157 -12.58 2.76 19.79
CA LEU A 157 -13.36 3.09 18.60
C LEU A 157 -14.70 2.35 18.57
N GLU A 158 -14.73 1.07 18.96
CA GLU A 158 -15.98 0.29 19.06
C GLU A 158 -16.95 0.86 20.08
N LEU A 159 -16.46 1.26 21.26
CA LEU A 159 -17.27 1.91 22.27
C LEU A 159 -17.87 3.23 21.77
N ASN A 160 -17.05 4.06 21.15
CA ASN A 160 -17.48 5.35 20.61
C ASN A 160 -18.54 5.20 19.50
N LEU A 161 -18.37 4.23 18.60
CA LEU A 161 -19.34 3.95 17.55
C LEU A 161 -20.68 3.45 18.12
N ARG A 162 -20.65 2.58 19.15
CA ARG A 162 -21.86 2.11 19.82
C ARG A 162 -22.62 3.27 20.49
N THR A 163 -21.91 4.16 21.19
CA THR A 163 -22.53 5.30 21.88
C THR A 163 -23.10 6.33 20.92
N ARG A 164 -22.52 6.49 19.73
CA ARG A 164 -23.03 7.40 18.69
C ARG A 164 -24.34 6.88 18.08
N ASN A 165 -24.47 5.57 17.90
CA ASN A 165 -25.66 4.93 17.32
C ASN A 165 -26.84 4.84 18.31
N ILE A 166 -26.64 5.18 19.57
CA ILE A 166 -27.69 5.15 20.62
C ILE A 166 -28.32 6.55 20.82
N LYS A 167 -27.76 7.62 20.23
CA LYS A 167 -28.40 8.94 20.29
C LYS A 167 -29.53 9.00 19.27
N PRO A 168 -30.78 9.23 19.73
CA PRO A 168 -31.97 9.36 18.86
C PRO A 168 -31.85 10.57 17.93
#